data_2754186b690d12f562d2becc47472e00
#
_entry.id   2754186b690d12f562d2becc47472e00
#
_cell.length_a   1.000
_cell.length_b   1.000
_cell.length_c   1.000
_cell.angle_alpha   90.00
_cell.angle_beta   90.00
_cell.angle_gamma   90.00
#
_symmetry.space_group_name_H-M   'P 1'
#
loop_
_entity.id
_entity.type
_entity.pdbx_description
1 polymer ?
#
loop_
_entity_poly.entity_id
_entity_poly.type
_entity_poly.pdbx_seq_one_letter_code
_entity_poly.pdbx_strand_id
1 'polypeptide(L)'
;MKYLGLTVLSISLFAVGTALADPIPYPSSGTVPSQISMVAASTGVVTGYFYSASAADYDQVALFDVTTNTMSVWELPNQTTSQGTSTEFSPVAVTAGDTLVFELWNSTLNEGFATDAAYSSDGVNHGYVTSFGGGSGIPAGLYVGFEDLPISGSDLDYNDEAIVVTNVATTPEPGSLALLGTGLFGIMAGLRRKLLG
;
A
#
# COMPACT_ATOMS: atom_id res chain seq x y z
N MET A 1 -2.77 10.59 73.44
CA MET A 1 -2.24 11.17 72.16
C MET A 1 -2.48 10.16 71.05
N LYS A 2 -3.43 10.44 70.13
CA LYS A 2 -3.75 9.56 69.01
C LYS A 2 -3.12 10.21 67.75
N TYR A 3 -2.16 9.54 67.14
CA TYR A 3 -1.57 9.98 65.86
C TYR A 3 -2.47 9.56 64.70
N LEU A 4 -3.02 10.51 64.00
CA LEU A 4 -3.79 10.31 62.77
C LEU A 4 -2.80 10.24 61.60
N GLY A 5 -2.58 9.04 61.02
CA GLY A 5 -1.73 8.86 59.87
C GLY A 5 -2.45 9.32 58.59
N LEU A 6 -1.91 10.34 57.95
CA LEU A 6 -2.41 10.85 56.68
C LEU A 6 -1.76 10.03 55.52
N THR A 7 -2.54 9.13 54.89
CA THR A 7 -2.09 8.39 53.74
C THR A 7 -2.30 9.25 52.51
N VAL A 8 -1.20 9.71 51.88
CA VAL A 8 -1.24 10.43 50.59
C VAL A 8 -1.31 9.41 49.48
N LEU A 9 -2.45 9.34 48.81
CA LEU A 9 -2.65 8.52 47.61
C LEU A 9 -2.14 9.30 46.40
N SER A 10 -0.96 8.91 45.88
CA SER A 10 -0.40 9.50 44.67
C SER A 10 -1.08 8.89 43.44
N ILE A 11 -1.92 9.66 42.75
CA ILE A 11 -2.50 9.30 41.47
C ILE A 11 -1.50 9.68 40.39
N SER A 12 -0.79 8.70 39.82
CA SER A 12 0.05 8.89 38.66
C SER A 12 -0.84 8.95 37.43
N LEU A 13 -0.99 10.15 36.86
CA LEU A 13 -1.68 10.38 35.58
C LEU A 13 -0.73 9.96 34.46
N PHE A 14 -0.92 8.77 33.89
CA PHE A 14 -0.24 8.38 32.67
C PHE A 14 -0.86 9.17 31.51
N ALA A 15 -0.15 10.17 31.01
CA ALA A 15 -0.46 10.77 29.71
C ALA A 15 -0.14 9.74 28.63
N VAL A 16 -1.18 9.10 28.09
CA VAL A 16 -1.05 8.30 26.87
C VAL A 16 -0.88 9.30 25.71
N GLY A 17 0.36 9.62 25.39
CA GLY A 17 0.67 10.33 24.17
C GLY A 17 0.26 9.44 23.00
N THR A 18 -0.63 9.93 22.13
CA THR A 18 -0.84 9.33 20.82
C THR A 18 0.45 9.52 20.05
N ALA A 19 1.26 8.47 19.92
CA ALA A 19 2.34 8.48 18.96
C ALA A 19 1.68 8.49 17.58
N LEU A 20 1.74 9.62 16.88
CA LEU A 20 1.48 9.66 15.46
C LEU A 20 2.61 8.85 14.83
N ALA A 21 2.26 7.79 14.11
CA ALA A 21 3.25 7.08 13.32
C ALA A 21 3.69 8.02 12.19
N ASP A 22 4.99 8.23 12.05
CA ASP A 22 5.52 8.95 10.90
C ASP A 22 5.15 8.19 9.62
N PRO A 23 4.95 8.89 8.48
CA PRO A 23 4.75 8.24 7.19
C PRO A 23 5.84 7.20 6.94
N ILE A 24 5.49 6.08 6.33
CA ILE A 24 6.48 5.07 5.92
C ILE A 24 7.28 5.69 4.77
N PRO A 25 8.57 6.01 4.94
CA PRO A 25 9.33 6.67 3.88
C PRO A 25 9.61 5.67 2.76
N TYR A 26 9.56 6.17 1.51
CA TYR A 26 10.07 5.41 0.38
C TYR A 26 11.60 5.36 0.44
N PRO A 27 12.22 4.17 0.51
CA PRO A 27 13.66 4.05 0.81
C PRO A 27 14.58 4.45 -0.34
N SER A 28 14.03 4.68 -1.54
CA SER A 28 14.79 4.97 -2.77
C SER A 28 14.28 6.23 -3.47
N SER A 29 13.99 7.30 -2.72
CA SER A 29 13.51 8.59 -3.25
C SER A 29 14.30 9.02 -4.48
N GLY A 30 13.61 9.58 -5.47
CA GLY A 30 14.18 9.93 -6.77
C GLY A 30 14.25 8.79 -7.79
N THR A 31 13.66 7.63 -7.49
CA THR A 31 13.58 6.48 -8.42
C THR A 31 12.17 5.90 -8.45
N VAL A 32 11.74 5.43 -9.62
CA VAL A 32 10.45 4.71 -9.75
C VAL A 32 10.57 3.34 -9.07
N PRO A 33 9.64 2.95 -8.17
CA PRO A 33 9.67 1.64 -7.54
C PRO A 33 9.30 0.54 -8.53
N SER A 34 9.75 -0.67 -8.24
CA SER A 34 9.29 -1.85 -8.97
C SER A 34 7.78 -2.01 -8.79
N GLN A 35 7.08 -2.25 -9.89
CA GLN A 35 5.66 -2.54 -9.83
C GLN A 35 5.43 -3.85 -9.07
N ILE A 36 4.48 -3.83 -8.13
CA ILE A 36 4.10 -5.00 -7.33
C ILE A 36 2.66 -5.39 -7.71
N SER A 37 2.50 -6.60 -8.21
CA SER A 37 1.15 -7.13 -8.50
C SER A 37 0.40 -7.43 -7.21
N MET A 38 -0.83 -6.98 -7.13
CA MET A 38 -1.71 -7.16 -5.98
C MET A 38 -2.92 -8.02 -6.36
N VAL A 39 -3.38 -8.82 -5.40
CA VAL A 39 -4.58 -9.65 -5.55
C VAL A 39 -5.45 -9.58 -4.31
N ALA A 40 -6.74 -9.87 -4.48
CA ALA A 40 -7.65 -10.06 -3.37
C ALA A 40 -7.21 -11.28 -2.52
N ALA A 41 -6.98 -11.07 -1.22
CA ALA A 41 -6.55 -12.14 -0.30
C ALA A 41 -7.70 -13.10 0.02
N SER A 42 -8.93 -12.62 0.01
CA SER A 42 -10.15 -13.42 0.21
C SER A 42 -11.33 -12.79 -0.54
N THR A 43 -12.38 -13.57 -0.74
CA THR A 43 -13.65 -13.06 -1.27
C THR A 43 -14.31 -12.11 -0.28
N GLY A 44 -14.77 -10.94 -0.72
CA GLY A 44 -15.40 -9.94 0.11
C GLY A 44 -15.14 -8.51 -0.35
N VAL A 45 -15.03 -7.58 0.59
CA VAL A 45 -14.73 -6.17 0.32
C VAL A 45 -13.26 -5.86 0.61
N VAL A 46 -12.72 -4.88 -0.09
CA VAL A 46 -11.43 -4.25 0.21
C VAL A 46 -11.70 -2.98 0.99
N THR A 47 -11.04 -2.81 2.13
CA THR A 47 -11.16 -1.60 2.95
C THR A 47 -9.86 -0.81 2.85
N GLY A 48 -9.99 0.49 2.53
CA GLY A 48 -8.91 1.46 2.57
C GLY A 48 -8.96 2.30 3.85
N TYR A 49 -7.80 2.65 4.37
CA TYR A 49 -7.61 3.53 5.52
C TYR A 49 -6.68 4.66 5.08
N PHE A 50 -7.13 5.90 5.23
CA PHE A 50 -6.26 7.05 4.96
C PHE A 50 -5.09 7.07 5.95
N TYR A 51 -3.87 7.12 5.43
CA TYR A 51 -2.67 7.13 6.26
C TYR A 51 -2.10 8.55 6.41
N SER A 52 -1.76 9.20 5.31
CA SER A 52 -1.22 10.56 5.28
C SER A 52 -1.30 11.15 3.88
N ALA A 53 -1.14 12.46 3.76
CA ALA A 53 -0.90 13.13 2.50
C ALA A 53 0.04 14.32 2.67
N SER A 54 0.82 14.61 1.63
CA SER A 54 1.73 15.75 1.54
C SER A 54 1.53 16.58 0.26
N ALA A 55 0.61 16.18 -0.61
CA ALA A 55 0.30 16.85 -1.87
C ALA A 55 -0.30 18.25 -1.69
N ALA A 56 -0.01 19.14 -2.64
CA ALA A 56 -0.70 20.42 -2.80
C ALA A 56 -1.99 20.28 -3.62
N ASP A 57 -2.03 19.31 -4.51
CA ASP A 57 -3.14 19.02 -5.39
C ASP A 57 -4.29 18.29 -4.66
N TYR A 58 -5.46 18.22 -5.29
CA TYR A 58 -6.61 17.53 -4.72
C TYR A 58 -6.73 16.14 -5.33
N ASP A 59 -6.48 15.13 -4.52
CA ASP A 59 -6.39 13.73 -4.89
C ASP A 59 -7.45 12.88 -4.21
N GLN A 60 -7.80 11.79 -4.87
CA GLN A 60 -8.70 10.76 -4.36
C GLN A 60 -8.23 9.40 -4.88
N VAL A 61 -8.52 8.34 -4.14
CA VAL A 61 -8.12 6.97 -4.50
C VAL A 61 -9.32 6.12 -4.84
N ALA A 62 -9.18 5.24 -5.84
CA ALA A 62 -10.15 4.22 -6.17
C ALA A 62 -9.50 2.84 -6.29
N LEU A 63 -10.31 1.80 -6.16
CA LEU A 63 -9.93 0.42 -6.44
C LEU A 63 -10.46 0.01 -7.81
N PHE A 64 -9.60 -0.54 -8.65
CA PHE A 64 -9.96 -1.20 -9.89
C PHE A 64 -9.71 -2.70 -9.79
N ASP A 65 -10.77 -3.50 -9.88
CA ASP A 65 -10.69 -4.93 -10.07
C ASP A 65 -10.53 -5.23 -11.56
N VAL A 66 -9.30 -5.56 -11.94
CA VAL A 66 -8.91 -5.84 -13.33
C VAL A 66 -9.60 -7.12 -13.84
N THR A 67 -9.78 -8.11 -12.97
CA THR A 67 -10.38 -9.40 -13.33
C THR A 67 -11.83 -9.27 -13.77
N THR A 68 -12.59 -8.45 -13.06
CA THR A 68 -14.02 -8.20 -13.34
C THR A 68 -14.28 -6.94 -14.16
N ASN A 69 -13.23 -6.13 -14.39
CA ASN A 69 -13.31 -4.81 -15.02
C ASN A 69 -14.30 -3.88 -14.29
N THR A 70 -14.22 -3.85 -12.96
CA THR A 70 -15.09 -3.06 -12.10
C THR A 70 -14.27 -2.07 -11.28
N MET A 71 -14.68 -0.79 -11.28
CA MET A 71 -14.02 0.27 -10.52
C MET A 71 -14.92 0.79 -9.40
N SER A 72 -14.34 1.11 -8.25
CA SER A 72 -15.04 1.77 -7.16
C SER A 72 -15.30 3.25 -7.48
N VAL A 73 -16.10 3.92 -6.66
CA VAL A 73 -16.11 5.38 -6.63
C VAL A 73 -14.79 5.88 -6.04
N TRP A 74 -14.47 7.16 -6.29
CA TRP A 74 -13.31 7.85 -5.73
C TRP A 74 -13.55 8.14 -4.26
N GLU A 75 -12.59 7.80 -3.42
CA GLU A 75 -12.68 7.83 -1.96
C GLU A 75 -11.44 8.49 -1.35
N LEU A 76 -11.50 8.75 -0.04
CA LEU A 76 -10.39 9.21 0.80
C LEU A 76 -9.70 10.50 0.28
N PRO A 77 -10.46 11.59 -0.02
CA PRO A 77 -9.85 12.82 -0.55
C PRO A 77 -8.77 13.36 0.41
N ASN A 78 -7.56 13.58 -0.12
CA ASN A 78 -6.35 13.89 0.65
C ASN A 78 -6.46 15.15 1.54
N GLN A 79 -7.15 16.19 1.07
CA GLN A 79 -7.23 17.48 1.79
C GLN A 79 -8.28 17.53 2.90
N THR A 80 -9.19 16.55 2.97
CA THR A 80 -10.31 16.55 3.93
C THR A 80 -10.40 15.31 4.79
N THR A 81 -9.64 14.26 4.47
CA THR A 81 -9.67 12.99 5.19
C THR A 81 -8.65 13.01 6.33
N SER A 82 -9.06 12.57 7.52
CA SER A 82 -8.17 12.44 8.67
C SER A 82 -7.52 11.05 8.70
N GLN A 83 -6.30 10.96 9.23
CA GLN A 83 -5.61 9.69 9.45
C GLN A 83 -6.51 8.69 10.22
N GLY A 84 -6.54 7.45 9.75
CA GLY A 84 -7.36 6.37 10.31
C GLY A 84 -8.81 6.34 9.82
N THR A 85 -9.27 7.35 9.06
CA THR A 85 -10.57 7.27 8.37
C THR A 85 -10.56 6.11 7.40
N SER A 86 -11.60 5.26 7.43
CA SER A 86 -11.72 4.10 6.56
C SER A 86 -12.92 4.18 5.63
N THR A 87 -12.79 3.55 4.47
CA THR A 87 -13.86 3.32 3.52
C THR A 87 -13.81 1.90 2.95
N GLU A 88 -14.95 1.35 2.56
CA GLU A 88 -15.02 0.17 1.71
C GLU A 88 -15.07 0.64 0.25
N PHE A 89 -14.19 0.16 -0.61
CA PHE A 89 -14.16 0.52 -2.04
C PHE A 89 -15.39 -0.02 -2.77
N SER A 90 -16.50 0.68 -2.63
CA SER A 90 -17.81 0.30 -3.18
C SER A 90 -17.97 0.83 -4.63
N PRO A 91 -18.67 0.12 -5.52
CA PRO A 91 -19.41 -1.13 -5.31
C PRO A 91 -18.59 -2.42 -5.57
N VAL A 92 -17.25 -2.37 -5.52
CA VAL A 92 -16.39 -3.50 -5.87
C VAL A 92 -16.46 -4.60 -4.80
N ALA A 93 -16.96 -5.77 -5.18
CA ALA A 93 -16.88 -7.00 -4.38
C ALA A 93 -15.91 -7.96 -5.07
N VAL A 94 -14.78 -8.23 -4.43
CA VAL A 94 -13.73 -9.05 -5.01
C VAL A 94 -13.88 -10.52 -4.69
N THR A 95 -13.35 -11.38 -5.56
CA THR A 95 -13.16 -12.82 -5.31
C THR A 95 -11.68 -13.09 -5.00
N ALA A 96 -11.39 -14.01 -4.10
CA ALA A 96 -10.01 -14.37 -3.77
C ALA A 96 -9.20 -14.67 -5.05
N GLY A 97 -8.07 -13.98 -5.21
CA GLY A 97 -7.19 -14.07 -6.37
C GLY A 97 -7.47 -13.08 -7.50
N ASP A 98 -8.55 -12.28 -7.42
CA ASP A 98 -8.78 -11.21 -8.41
C ASP A 98 -7.62 -10.22 -8.41
N THR A 99 -7.19 -9.82 -9.60
CA THR A 99 -6.10 -8.84 -9.78
C THR A 99 -6.60 -7.44 -9.49
N LEU A 100 -5.90 -6.73 -8.62
CA LEU A 100 -6.28 -5.43 -8.10
C LEU A 100 -5.25 -4.35 -8.45
N VAL A 101 -5.75 -3.17 -8.82
CA VAL A 101 -4.97 -1.96 -9.03
C VAL A 101 -5.60 -0.84 -8.21
N PHE A 102 -4.78 -0.05 -7.52
CA PHE A 102 -5.23 1.19 -6.90
C PHE A 102 -4.85 2.35 -7.80
N GLU A 103 -5.80 3.25 -8.01
CA GLU A 103 -5.64 4.44 -8.84
C GLU A 103 -5.82 5.69 -7.99
N LEU A 104 -4.94 6.67 -8.18
CA LEU A 104 -5.07 8.03 -7.67
C LEU A 104 -5.54 8.93 -8.80
N TRP A 105 -6.56 9.73 -8.54
CA TRP A 105 -7.05 10.76 -9.43
C TRP A 105 -6.64 12.13 -8.92
N ASN A 106 -5.74 12.81 -9.66
CA ASN A 106 -5.41 14.19 -9.42
C ASN A 106 -6.43 15.08 -10.16
N SER A 107 -7.37 15.66 -9.40
CA SER A 107 -8.44 16.49 -9.98
C SER A 107 -7.96 17.88 -10.40
N THR A 108 -6.80 18.33 -9.91
CA THR A 108 -6.17 19.60 -10.30
C THR A 108 -5.62 19.49 -11.72
N LEU A 109 -4.97 18.36 -12.04
CA LEU A 109 -4.43 18.07 -13.37
C LEU A 109 -5.44 17.43 -14.30
N ASN A 110 -6.49 16.80 -13.75
CA ASN A 110 -7.44 15.92 -14.45
C ASN A 110 -6.73 14.71 -15.07
N GLU A 111 -5.84 14.08 -14.29
CA GLU A 111 -5.03 12.93 -14.67
C GLU A 111 -5.12 11.82 -13.62
N GLY A 112 -4.97 10.57 -14.08
CA GLY A 112 -4.98 9.37 -13.23
C GLY A 112 -3.60 8.72 -13.16
N PHE A 113 -3.21 8.29 -11.97
CA PHE A 113 -1.95 7.62 -11.68
C PHE A 113 -2.21 6.34 -10.89
N ALA A 114 -1.50 5.26 -11.19
CA ALA A 114 -1.85 3.96 -10.66
C ALA A 114 -0.66 3.16 -10.15
N THR A 115 -0.96 2.15 -9.34
CA THR A 115 0.01 1.14 -8.88
C THR A 115 0.42 0.15 -9.98
N ASP A 116 -0.18 0.27 -11.16
CA ASP A 116 0.22 -0.45 -12.38
C ASP A 116 0.36 0.55 -13.53
N ALA A 117 1.53 0.58 -14.14
CA ALA A 117 1.90 1.48 -15.23
C ALA A 117 0.89 1.47 -16.41
N ALA A 118 0.23 0.33 -16.65
CA ALA A 118 -0.75 0.21 -17.72
C ALA A 118 -2.01 1.09 -17.52
N TYR A 119 -2.26 1.54 -16.28
CA TYR A 119 -3.42 2.35 -15.89
C TYR A 119 -3.04 3.78 -15.52
N SER A 120 -1.75 4.15 -15.57
CA SER A 120 -1.30 5.52 -15.36
C SER A 120 -1.33 6.33 -16.65
N SER A 121 -1.66 7.62 -16.57
CA SER A 121 -1.76 8.55 -17.70
C SER A 121 -0.45 8.66 -18.50
N ASP A 122 0.70 8.57 -17.82
CA ASP A 122 2.03 8.65 -18.42
C ASP A 122 2.69 7.28 -18.68
N GLY A 123 2.00 6.18 -18.36
CA GLY A 123 2.49 4.81 -18.57
C GLY A 123 3.59 4.38 -17.62
N VAL A 124 3.69 5.02 -16.44
CA VAL A 124 4.68 4.69 -15.40
C VAL A 124 3.97 4.26 -14.11
N ASN A 125 4.61 3.44 -13.28
CA ASN A 125 4.10 3.06 -11.97
C ASN A 125 4.23 4.24 -10.98
N HIS A 126 3.11 4.69 -10.43
CA HIS A 126 3.02 5.77 -9.45
C HIS A 126 2.74 5.27 -8.03
N GLY A 127 2.80 3.97 -7.80
CA GLY A 127 2.53 3.38 -6.50
C GLY A 127 3.76 2.74 -5.87
N TYR A 128 4.07 3.11 -4.63
CA TYR A 128 4.98 2.38 -3.75
C TYR A 128 4.17 1.49 -2.81
N VAL A 129 4.41 0.18 -2.84
CA VAL A 129 3.68 -0.80 -2.04
C VAL A 129 4.62 -1.52 -1.08
N THR A 130 4.24 -1.58 0.20
CA THR A 130 4.98 -2.34 1.22
C THR A 130 4.04 -2.86 2.31
N SER A 131 4.52 -3.74 3.18
CA SER A 131 3.72 -4.24 4.31
C SER A 131 3.59 -3.18 5.41
N PHE A 132 2.40 -3.08 6.01
CA PHE A 132 2.14 -2.27 7.19
C PHE A 132 1.76 -3.16 8.37
N GLY A 133 2.47 -3.02 9.47
CA GLY A 133 2.29 -3.86 10.68
C GLY A 133 1.13 -3.45 11.59
N GLY A 134 0.38 -2.40 11.24
CA GLY A 134 -0.67 -1.80 12.09
C GLY A 134 -0.14 -0.70 12.99
N GLY A 135 -0.99 0.28 13.31
CA GLY A 135 -0.68 1.40 14.21
C GLY A 135 -1.61 2.59 13.98
N SER A 136 -1.65 3.53 14.91
CA SER A 136 -2.48 4.76 14.82
C SER A 136 -3.96 4.50 14.51
N GLY A 137 -4.52 3.40 15.03
CA GLY A 137 -5.91 3.00 14.76
C GLY A 137 -6.15 2.34 13.41
N ILE A 138 -5.10 2.13 12.62
CA ILE A 138 -5.14 1.46 11.32
C ILE A 138 -4.68 0.00 11.50
N PRO A 139 -5.43 -1.00 10.99
CA PRO A 139 -5.03 -2.40 11.08
C PRO A 139 -3.80 -2.71 10.22
N ALA A 140 -3.18 -3.86 10.45
CA ALA A 140 -2.14 -4.39 9.57
C ALA A 140 -2.70 -4.66 8.17
N GLY A 141 -1.90 -4.37 7.13
CA GLY A 141 -2.30 -4.51 5.73
C GLY A 141 -1.15 -4.20 4.77
N LEU A 142 -1.48 -3.74 3.57
CA LEU A 142 -0.52 -3.17 2.64
C LEU A 142 -0.59 -1.64 2.67
N TYR A 143 0.55 -1.01 2.86
CA TYR A 143 0.73 0.43 2.64
C TYR A 143 0.89 0.67 1.14
N VAL A 144 0.18 1.66 0.62
CA VAL A 144 0.27 2.14 -0.76
C VAL A 144 0.47 3.64 -0.70
N GLY A 145 1.64 4.12 -1.11
CA GLY A 145 1.96 5.54 -1.25
C GLY A 145 1.98 5.91 -2.73
N PHE A 146 1.52 7.11 -3.06
CA PHE A 146 1.38 7.59 -4.43
C PHE A 146 2.20 8.85 -4.69
N GLU A 147 2.57 9.00 -5.96
CA GLU A 147 2.96 10.25 -6.61
C GLU A 147 1.79 10.77 -7.43
N ASP A 148 1.46 12.04 -7.27
CA ASP A 148 0.30 12.69 -7.88
C ASP A 148 0.64 13.52 -9.13
N LEU A 149 1.92 13.53 -9.55
CA LEU A 149 2.41 14.24 -10.73
C LEU A 149 3.01 13.29 -11.76
N PRO A 150 2.96 13.63 -13.08
CA PRO A 150 3.74 12.92 -14.08
C PRO A 150 5.21 12.80 -13.65
N ILE A 151 5.84 11.66 -13.92
CA ILE A 151 7.21 11.35 -13.46
C ILE A 151 8.23 12.44 -13.77
N SER A 152 8.05 13.19 -14.85
CA SER A 152 8.95 14.29 -15.22
C SER A 152 8.88 15.50 -14.27
N GLY A 153 7.85 15.61 -13.45
CA GLY A 153 7.62 16.70 -12.49
C GLY A 153 7.58 16.25 -11.03
N SER A 154 7.60 14.95 -10.79
CA SER A 154 7.54 14.32 -9.47
C SER A 154 8.90 14.32 -8.77
N ASP A 155 8.92 14.37 -7.44
CA ASP A 155 10.14 14.22 -6.62
C ASP A 155 10.41 12.76 -6.23
N LEU A 156 9.47 11.86 -6.58
CA LEU A 156 9.58 10.41 -6.42
C LEU A 156 9.83 9.98 -4.96
N ASP A 157 9.09 10.57 -4.03
CA ASP A 157 9.16 10.22 -2.61
C ASP A 157 7.91 9.46 -2.11
N TYR A 158 6.88 9.33 -2.96
CA TYR A 158 5.67 8.51 -2.77
C TYR A 158 4.90 8.83 -1.48
N ASN A 159 4.81 10.11 -1.15
CA ASN A 159 4.12 10.61 0.03
C ASN A 159 2.93 11.54 -0.26
N ASP A 160 2.63 11.84 -1.53
CA ASP A 160 1.57 12.78 -1.92
C ASP A 160 0.20 12.34 -1.41
N GLU A 161 -0.13 11.07 -1.56
CA GLU A 161 -1.22 10.43 -0.83
C GLU A 161 -0.84 9.01 -0.44
N ALA A 162 -1.14 8.61 0.77
CA ALA A 162 -0.87 7.27 1.27
C ALA A 162 -2.08 6.66 1.97
N ILE A 163 -2.34 5.41 1.65
CA ILE A 163 -3.40 4.60 2.26
C ILE A 163 -2.85 3.26 2.77
N VAL A 164 -3.57 2.64 3.69
CA VAL A 164 -3.38 1.23 4.04
C VAL A 164 -4.60 0.46 3.58
N VAL A 165 -4.40 -0.66 2.92
CA VAL A 165 -5.49 -1.50 2.41
C VAL A 165 -5.47 -2.87 3.05
N THR A 166 -6.67 -3.40 3.35
CA THR A 166 -6.87 -4.75 3.90
C THR A 166 -7.61 -5.63 2.91
N ASN A 167 -7.54 -6.94 3.11
CA ASN A 167 -8.02 -7.96 2.16
C ASN A 167 -7.28 -7.94 0.82
N VAL A 168 -6.04 -7.45 0.80
CA VAL A 168 -5.15 -7.42 -0.36
C VAL A 168 -3.84 -8.11 0.00
N ALA A 169 -3.30 -8.87 -0.93
CA ALA A 169 -1.99 -9.52 -0.82
C ALA A 169 -1.16 -9.22 -2.06
N THR A 170 0.15 -9.19 -1.90
CA THR A 170 1.07 -9.16 -3.05
C THR A 170 1.22 -10.57 -3.61
N THR A 171 1.21 -10.71 -4.94
CA THR A 171 1.63 -11.97 -5.54
C THR A 171 3.14 -12.09 -5.42
N PRO A 172 3.68 -13.22 -4.91
CA PRO A 172 5.10 -13.48 -5.03
C PRO A 172 5.48 -13.40 -6.52
N GLU A 173 6.63 -12.80 -6.82
CA GLU A 173 7.15 -12.86 -8.19
C GLU A 173 7.03 -14.31 -8.69
N PRO A 174 6.54 -14.52 -9.93
CA PRO A 174 6.31 -15.86 -10.41
C PRO A 174 7.55 -16.69 -10.13
N GLY A 175 7.37 -17.87 -9.53
CA GLY A 175 8.45 -18.81 -9.25
C GLY A 175 9.24 -19.24 -10.50
N SER A 176 9.03 -18.54 -11.62
CA SER A 176 9.75 -18.63 -12.89
C SER A 176 11.26 -18.51 -12.69
N LEU A 177 11.73 -17.63 -11.79
CA LEU A 177 13.15 -17.52 -11.45
C LEU A 177 13.63 -18.75 -10.67
N ALA A 178 12.81 -19.27 -9.76
CA ALA A 178 13.10 -20.50 -9.04
C ALA A 178 13.04 -21.72 -9.96
N LEU A 179 12.04 -21.77 -10.88
CA LEU A 179 11.94 -22.81 -11.90
C LEU A 179 13.08 -22.75 -12.92
N LEU A 180 13.45 -21.54 -13.38
CA LEU A 180 14.59 -21.33 -14.26
C LEU A 180 15.90 -21.75 -13.56
N GLY A 181 16.08 -21.35 -12.30
CA GLY A 181 17.23 -21.74 -11.48
C GLY A 181 17.32 -23.27 -11.32
N THR A 182 16.25 -23.91 -10.91
CA THR A 182 16.19 -25.38 -10.74
C THR A 182 16.33 -26.11 -12.08
N GLY A 183 15.75 -25.59 -13.17
CA GLY A 183 15.93 -26.10 -14.52
C GLY A 183 17.37 -26.06 -15.01
N LEU A 184 18.06 -24.93 -14.80
CA LEU A 184 19.49 -24.79 -15.14
C LEU A 184 20.37 -25.75 -14.32
N PHE A 185 20.13 -25.90 -13.02
CA PHE A 185 20.83 -26.88 -12.18
C PHE A 185 20.60 -28.31 -12.65
N GLY A 186 19.38 -28.66 -13.05
CA GLY A 186 19.04 -29.97 -13.62
C GLY A 186 19.81 -30.27 -14.91
N ILE A 187 19.88 -29.30 -15.83
CA ILE A 187 20.62 -29.41 -17.08
C ILE A 187 22.12 -29.57 -16.82
N MET A 188 22.70 -28.75 -15.93
CA MET A 188 24.11 -28.83 -15.57
C MET A 188 24.48 -30.19 -14.94
N ALA A 189 23.63 -30.74 -14.07
CA ALA A 189 23.84 -32.05 -13.46
C ALA A 189 23.76 -33.18 -14.52
N GLY A 190 22.85 -33.07 -15.48
CA GLY A 190 22.73 -34.00 -16.59
C GLY A 190 23.93 -34.00 -17.54
N LEU A 191 24.42 -32.81 -17.89
CA LEU A 191 25.62 -32.64 -18.74
C LEU A 191 26.88 -33.19 -18.04
N ARG A 192 27.05 -32.94 -16.74
CA ARG A 192 28.17 -33.46 -15.95
C ARG A 192 28.22 -34.99 -15.94
N ARG A 193 27.05 -35.65 -15.82
CA ARG A 193 26.96 -37.12 -15.90
C ARG A 193 27.39 -37.67 -17.26
N LYS A 194 27.07 -36.92 -18.35
CA LYS A 194 27.37 -37.36 -19.73
C LYS A 194 28.82 -37.13 -20.15
N LEU A 195 29.52 -36.20 -19.48
CA LEU A 195 30.93 -35.85 -19.78
C LEU A 195 31.93 -36.61 -18.89
N LEU A 196 31.50 -37.18 -17.77
CA LEU A 196 32.38 -37.85 -16.77
C LEU A 196 32.08 -39.35 -16.67
N GLY A 197 31.13 -39.91 -17.42
CA GLY A 197 30.87 -41.33 -17.58
C GLY A 197 31.22 -41.80 -18.96
#